data_a1fc8f2b20dd806ab8765ec02894f58e
#
_entry.id   a1fc8f2b20dd806ab8765ec02894f58e
#
_cell.length_a   1.000
_cell.length_b   1.000
_cell.length_c   1.000
_cell.angle_alpha   90.00
_cell.angle_beta   90.00
_cell.angle_gamma   90.00
#
_symmetry.space_group_name_H-M   'P 1'
#
loop_
_entity.id
_entity.type
_entity.pdbx_description
1 polymer ?
#
loop_
_entity_poly.entity_id
_entity_poly.type
_entity_poly.pdbx_seq_one_letter_code
_entity_poly.pdbx_strand_id
1 'polypeptide(L)'
;QDEMMKDLFDEEDGGDKDIESEKLNWRNHDSERVFIKDSFDMKIKTVGVFKNEIIVKKACEIIVEKLKLIKKEIMDNELVVEKSISTIPNSFDITLKNEDYTIGKIIEYVLFKNYFQSGEISYSGFRKNHPHDPDSVIRIAFDESEIETTKIYNIIDNCCDIGIEIYNSIRKDIIIDV
;
A
#
# COMPACT_ATOMS: atom_id res chain seq x y z
N GLN A 1 11.83 13.48 -17.56
CA GLN A 1 10.95 13.63 -18.76
C GLN A 1 11.58 14.55 -19.80
N ASP A 2 12.06 15.73 -19.39
CA ASP A 2 12.66 16.70 -20.31
C ASP A 2 14.02 16.25 -20.90
N GLU A 3 14.83 15.50 -20.14
CA GLU A 3 16.08 14.92 -20.65
C GLU A 3 15.80 13.81 -21.67
N MET A 4 14.86 12.90 -21.40
CA MET A 4 14.45 11.85 -22.34
C MET A 4 13.81 12.40 -23.62
N MET A 5 13.10 13.54 -23.50
CA MET A 5 12.54 14.21 -24.66
C MET A 5 13.62 14.82 -25.53
N LYS A 6 14.70 15.37 -24.95
CA LYS A 6 15.86 15.87 -25.69
C LYS A 6 16.55 14.76 -26.49
N ASP A 7 16.85 13.62 -25.83
CA ASP A 7 17.54 12.50 -26.46
C ASP A 7 16.77 11.87 -27.64
N LEU A 8 15.41 11.96 -27.60
CA LEU A 8 14.55 11.41 -28.65
C LEU A 8 14.37 12.34 -29.86
N PHE A 9 14.58 13.65 -29.72
CA PHE A 9 14.27 14.66 -30.73
C PHE A 9 15.46 15.51 -31.15
N ASP A 10 16.69 15.23 -30.65
CA ASP A 10 17.91 15.93 -31.02
C ASP A 10 18.57 15.42 -32.32
N GLU A 11 18.02 14.38 -32.98
CA GLU A 11 18.50 13.95 -34.32
C GLU A 11 17.67 14.59 -35.42
N GLU A 12 18.40 15.34 -36.27
CA GLU A 12 17.97 16.16 -37.40
C GLU A 12 17.10 15.40 -38.42
N ASP A 13 16.21 16.16 -39.00
CA ASP A 13 15.64 16.11 -40.35
C ASP A 13 14.13 15.84 -40.43
N GLY A 14 13.39 16.93 -40.46
CA GLY A 14 11.95 16.96 -40.76
C GLY A 14 11.36 18.33 -40.43
N GLY A 15 10.61 18.94 -41.32
CA GLY A 15 10.15 20.31 -41.17
C GLY A 15 9.50 20.62 -39.82
N ASP A 16 9.74 21.82 -39.30
CA ASP A 16 9.34 22.35 -37.97
C ASP A 16 7.92 21.98 -37.49
N LYS A 17 6.99 21.72 -38.40
CA LYS A 17 5.60 21.36 -38.07
C LYS A 17 5.41 19.90 -37.66
N ASP A 18 6.19 18.98 -38.19
CA ASP A 18 6.08 17.54 -37.82
C ASP A 18 6.68 17.31 -36.43
N ILE A 19 7.81 17.93 -36.13
CA ILE A 19 8.49 17.80 -34.82
C ILE A 19 7.61 18.35 -33.67
N GLU A 20 6.91 19.44 -33.90
CA GLU A 20 6.04 20.03 -32.89
C GLU A 20 4.80 19.16 -32.61
N SER A 21 4.24 18.55 -33.66
CA SER A 21 3.17 17.58 -33.54
C SER A 21 3.61 16.30 -32.81
N GLU A 22 4.79 15.80 -33.11
CA GLU A 22 5.38 14.62 -32.44
C GLU A 22 5.71 14.92 -30.96
N LYS A 23 6.27 16.07 -30.65
CA LYS A 23 6.49 16.52 -29.26
C LYS A 23 5.18 16.64 -28.47
N LEU A 24 4.13 17.16 -29.11
CA LEU A 24 2.82 17.27 -28.49
C LEU A 24 2.19 15.89 -28.26
N ASN A 25 2.31 15.00 -29.24
CA ASN A 25 1.83 13.63 -29.14
C ASN A 25 2.57 12.85 -28.04
N TRP A 26 3.89 12.98 -27.98
CA TRP A 26 4.68 12.38 -26.92
C TRP A 26 4.28 12.91 -25.54
N ARG A 27 4.10 14.22 -25.38
CA ARG A 27 3.66 14.83 -24.11
C ARG A 27 2.29 14.33 -23.66
N ASN A 28 1.36 14.14 -24.59
CA ASN A 28 -0.02 13.76 -24.27
C ASN A 28 -0.21 12.25 -24.06
N HIS A 29 0.70 11.43 -24.55
CA HIS A 29 0.53 9.96 -24.51
C HIS A 29 1.73 9.24 -23.89
N ASP A 30 2.92 9.36 -24.50
CA ASP A 30 4.06 8.54 -24.09
C ASP A 30 4.72 9.02 -22.81
N SER A 31 4.76 10.34 -22.58
CA SER A 31 5.32 10.90 -21.35
C SER A 31 4.55 10.49 -20.08
N GLU A 32 3.25 10.22 -20.20
CA GLU A 32 2.45 9.74 -19.07
C GLU A 32 2.84 8.33 -18.61
N ARG A 33 3.50 7.55 -19.49
CA ARG A 33 4.03 6.22 -19.18
C ARG A 33 5.41 6.27 -18.53
N VAL A 34 6.10 7.40 -18.61
CA VAL A 34 7.43 7.60 -18.03
C VAL A 34 7.29 8.20 -16.65
N PHE A 35 7.44 7.38 -15.62
CA PHE A 35 7.35 7.79 -14.22
C PHE A 35 8.40 7.06 -13.37
N ILE A 36 8.78 7.69 -12.30
CA ILE A 36 9.63 7.05 -11.28
C ILE A 36 8.71 6.21 -10.40
N LYS A 37 8.96 4.91 -10.36
CA LYS A 37 8.21 4.00 -9.48
C LYS A 37 8.39 4.44 -8.02
N ASP A 38 7.34 4.30 -7.24
CA ASP A 38 7.32 4.58 -5.81
C ASP A 38 7.67 6.04 -5.45
N SER A 39 7.46 6.99 -6.37
CA SER A 39 7.64 8.43 -6.17
C SER A 39 6.36 9.19 -6.45
N PHE A 40 5.88 9.95 -5.47
CA PHE A 40 4.60 10.66 -5.55
C PHE A 40 4.73 12.10 -5.05
N ASP A 41 4.18 13.05 -5.80
CA ASP A 41 3.99 14.43 -5.36
C ASP A 41 2.60 14.56 -4.71
N MET A 42 2.56 14.92 -3.44
CA MET A 42 1.31 15.07 -2.69
C MET A 42 1.01 16.54 -2.43
N LYS A 43 -0.13 17.04 -2.95
CA LYS A 43 -0.60 18.42 -2.72
C LYS A 43 -1.74 18.43 -1.71
N ILE A 44 -1.53 19.09 -0.57
CA ILE A 44 -2.52 19.20 0.49
C ILE A 44 -3.00 20.64 0.60
N LYS A 45 -4.33 20.82 0.57
CA LYS A 45 -4.99 22.11 0.83
C LYS A 45 -5.93 21.96 2.01
N THR A 46 -5.81 22.84 2.99
CA THR A 46 -6.73 22.89 4.15
C THR A 46 -7.63 24.10 4.07
N VAL A 47 -8.69 24.09 4.88
CA VAL A 47 -9.54 25.26 5.12
C VAL A 47 -8.94 26.23 6.18
N GLY A 48 -7.71 25.98 6.63
CA GLY A 48 -6.96 26.87 7.53
C GLY A 48 -7.15 26.63 9.03
N VAL A 49 -7.98 25.63 9.44
CA VAL A 49 -8.17 25.29 10.85
C VAL A 49 -6.91 24.65 11.43
N PHE A 50 -6.26 23.77 10.66
CA PHE A 50 -5.00 23.12 11.02
C PHE A 50 -3.97 23.33 9.91
N LYS A 51 -2.69 23.40 10.28
CA LYS A 51 -1.57 23.41 9.32
C LYS A 51 -1.50 22.04 8.61
N ASN A 52 -1.06 22.02 7.35
CA ASN A 52 -0.97 20.80 6.52
C ASN A 52 -0.12 19.71 7.20
N GLU A 53 1.02 20.10 7.78
CA GLU A 53 1.96 19.18 8.44
C GLU A 53 1.32 18.51 9.66
N ILE A 54 0.49 19.22 10.42
CA ILE A 54 -0.24 18.69 11.56
C ILE A 54 -1.25 17.64 11.12
N ILE A 55 -1.93 17.89 10.00
CA ILE A 55 -2.92 16.94 9.43
C ILE A 55 -2.23 15.64 9.04
N VAL A 56 -1.10 15.73 8.33
CA VAL A 56 -0.36 14.53 7.90
C VAL A 56 0.19 13.75 9.10
N LYS A 57 0.77 14.45 10.10
CA LYS A 57 1.22 13.80 11.34
C LYS A 57 0.09 13.08 12.05
N LYS A 58 -1.08 13.72 12.14
CA LYS A 58 -2.25 13.12 12.79
C LYS A 58 -2.77 11.90 12.02
N ALA A 59 -2.76 11.95 10.68
CA ALA A 59 -3.11 10.81 9.86
C ALA A 59 -2.17 9.62 10.10
N CYS A 60 -0.86 9.84 10.18
CA CYS A 60 0.11 8.80 10.54
C CYS A 60 -0.15 8.23 11.93
N GLU A 61 -0.46 9.08 12.93
CA GLU A 61 -0.80 8.63 14.29
C GLU A 61 -2.02 7.72 14.29
N ILE A 62 -3.09 8.09 13.58
CA ILE A 62 -4.31 7.29 13.47
C ILE A 62 -4.02 5.91 12.86
N ILE A 63 -3.21 5.84 11.79
CA ILE A 63 -2.81 4.57 11.18
C ILE A 63 -2.04 3.71 12.19
N VAL A 64 -1.07 4.30 12.91
CA VAL A 64 -0.31 3.59 13.94
C VAL A 64 -1.22 3.07 15.07
N GLU A 65 -2.19 3.88 15.52
CA GLU A 65 -3.16 3.47 16.53
C GLU A 65 -4.01 2.29 16.04
N LYS A 66 -4.50 2.31 14.81
CA LYS A 66 -5.27 1.23 14.20
C LYS A 66 -4.46 -0.08 14.08
N LEU A 67 -3.20 -0.01 13.63
CA LEU A 67 -2.33 -1.18 13.59
C LEU A 67 -2.06 -1.76 14.99
N LYS A 68 -1.93 -0.92 16.02
CA LYS A 68 -1.81 -1.36 17.43
C LYS A 68 -3.08 -2.03 17.94
N LEU A 69 -4.27 -1.61 17.49
CA LEU A 69 -5.52 -2.29 17.84
C LEU A 69 -5.56 -3.69 17.29
N ILE A 70 -5.14 -3.91 16.04
CA ILE A 70 -5.04 -5.26 15.47
C ILE A 70 -4.07 -6.14 16.28
N LYS A 71 -2.90 -5.60 16.66
CA LYS A 71 -1.96 -6.32 17.54
C LYS A 71 -2.59 -6.69 18.88
N LYS A 72 -3.41 -5.81 19.44
CA LYS A 72 -4.14 -6.09 20.66
C LYS A 72 -5.17 -7.22 20.46
N GLU A 73 -5.91 -7.21 19.34
CA GLU A 73 -6.85 -8.29 19.01
C GLU A 73 -6.13 -9.65 18.86
N ILE A 74 -4.88 -9.66 18.35
CA ILE A 74 -4.04 -10.87 18.30
C ILE A 74 -3.70 -11.34 19.72
N MET A 75 -3.23 -10.44 20.60
CA MET A 75 -2.86 -10.77 21.98
C MET A 75 -4.05 -11.29 22.79
N ASP A 76 -5.23 -10.71 22.57
CA ASP A 76 -6.46 -11.06 23.27
C ASP A 76 -7.15 -12.30 22.63
N ASN A 77 -6.58 -12.88 21.56
CA ASN A 77 -7.15 -13.97 20.73
C ASN A 77 -8.53 -13.62 20.15
N GLU A 78 -8.76 -12.36 19.85
CA GLU A 78 -10.01 -11.86 19.26
C GLU A 78 -9.94 -11.71 17.73
N LEU A 79 -8.74 -11.75 17.13
CA LEU A 79 -8.57 -11.71 15.68
C LEU A 79 -9.11 -13.01 15.07
N VAL A 80 -10.10 -12.87 14.20
CA VAL A 80 -10.77 -14.01 13.56
C VAL A 80 -9.94 -14.51 12.39
N VAL A 81 -9.50 -15.75 12.47
CA VAL A 81 -8.76 -16.47 11.41
C VAL A 81 -9.52 -17.76 11.10
N GLU A 82 -10.00 -17.88 9.88
CA GLU A 82 -10.80 -19.02 9.42
C GLU A 82 -10.18 -19.65 8.18
N LYS A 83 -10.38 -20.96 8.00
CA LYS A 83 -9.98 -21.62 6.76
C LYS A 83 -10.86 -21.09 5.63
N SER A 84 -10.23 -20.63 4.56
CA SER A 84 -10.95 -20.00 3.46
C SER A 84 -11.73 -21.02 2.63
N ILE A 85 -12.95 -20.63 2.24
CA ILE A 85 -13.76 -21.36 1.24
C ILE A 85 -13.37 -20.82 -0.13
N SER A 86 -12.30 -21.36 -0.71
CA SER A 86 -11.79 -20.93 -2.01
C SER A 86 -11.14 -22.07 -2.78
N THR A 87 -10.84 -21.85 -4.06
CA THR A 87 -10.09 -22.79 -4.89
C THR A 87 -8.58 -22.80 -4.59
N ILE A 88 -8.11 -21.84 -3.80
CA ILE A 88 -6.70 -21.74 -3.38
C ILE A 88 -6.49 -22.72 -2.22
N PRO A 89 -5.64 -23.75 -2.36
CA PRO A 89 -5.39 -24.68 -1.30
C PRO A 89 -4.71 -24.00 -0.10
N ASN A 90 -4.90 -24.55 1.08
CA ASN A 90 -4.26 -24.13 2.33
C ASN A 90 -4.35 -22.61 2.59
N SER A 91 -5.52 -22.02 2.26
CA SER A 91 -5.77 -20.61 2.42
C SER A 91 -6.60 -20.31 3.68
N PHE A 92 -6.30 -19.17 4.29
CA PHE A 92 -6.95 -18.65 5.49
C PHE A 92 -7.42 -17.22 5.25
N ASP A 93 -8.60 -16.91 5.76
CA ASP A 93 -9.21 -15.60 5.75
C ASP A 93 -9.07 -14.97 7.14
N ILE A 94 -8.45 -13.82 7.19
CA ILE A 94 -8.25 -13.01 8.40
C ILE A 94 -9.21 -11.83 8.32
N THR A 95 -10.16 -11.74 9.25
CA THR A 95 -11.15 -10.66 9.28
C THR A 95 -10.62 -9.48 10.06
N LEU A 96 -10.52 -8.33 9.39
CA LEU A 96 -10.19 -7.05 9.98
C LEU A 96 -11.50 -6.31 10.30
N LYS A 97 -11.88 -6.28 11.58
CA LYS A 97 -13.12 -5.65 12.05
C LYS A 97 -13.06 -4.14 11.93
N ASN A 98 -14.10 -3.55 11.33
CA ASN A 98 -14.22 -2.10 11.13
C ASN A 98 -13.03 -1.46 10.41
N GLU A 99 -12.29 -2.22 9.62
CA GLU A 99 -11.18 -1.72 8.81
C GLU A 99 -11.47 -1.90 7.31
N ASP A 100 -10.92 -0.97 6.54
CA ASP A 100 -11.14 -0.91 5.10
C ASP A 100 -9.81 -0.97 4.31
N TYR A 101 -9.84 -0.43 3.10
CA TYR A 101 -8.69 -0.43 2.19
C TYR A 101 -7.42 0.17 2.79
N THR A 102 -7.51 1.16 3.67
CA THR A 102 -6.33 1.86 4.21
C THR A 102 -5.44 0.89 4.99
N ILE A 103 -5.99 0.23 6.00
CA ILE A 103 -5.23 -0.71 6.84
C ILE A 103 -4.99 -2.02 6.08
N GLY A 104 -6.01 -2.53 5.39
CA GLY A 104 -5.90 -3.77 4.64
C GLY A 104 -4.82 -3.74 3.57
N LYS A 105 -4.67 -2.64 2.84
CA LYS A 105 -3.63 -2.50 1.81
C LYS A 105 -2.23 -2.30 2.39
N ILE A 106 -2.09 -1.73 3.57
CA ILE A 106 -0.80 -1.65 4.27
C ILE A 106 -0.33 -3.06 4.63
N ILE A 107 -1.20 -3.86 5.25
CA ILE A 107 -0.86 -5.24 5.65
C ILE A 107 -0.60 -6.10 4.39
N GLU A 108 -1.45 -6.01 3.36
CA GLU A 108 -1.26 -6.73 2.10
C GLU A 108 0.10 -6.40 1.44
N TYR A 109 0.49 -5.13 1.41
CA TYR A 109 1.78 -4.71 0.86
C TYR A 109 2.95 -5.34 1.60
N VAL A 110 2.91 -5.33 2.94
CA VAL A 110 3.99 -5.91 3.76
C VAL A 110 4.02 -7.43 3.59
N LEU A 111 2.86 -8.10 3.55
CA LEU A 111 2.73 -9.53 3.26
C LEU A 111 3.37 -9.87 1.90
N PHE A 112 3.03 -9.11 0.88
CA PHE A 112 3.58 -9.33 -0.46
C PHE A 112 5.10 -9.17 -0.47
N LYS A 113 5.60 -8.07 0.08
CA LYS A 113 7.02 -7.71 0.02
C LYS A 113 7.91 -8.65 0.84
N ASN A 114 7.47 -9.03 2.04
CA ASN A 114 8.32 -9.74 3.00
C ASN A 114 8.07 -11.25 3.01
N TYR A 115 6.86 -11.71 2.71
CA TYR A 115 6.48 -13.11 2.84
C TYR A 115 6.20 -13.79 1.50
N PHE A 116 5.50 -13.12 0.58
CA PHE A 116 5.26 -13.69 -0.73
C PHE A 116 6.53 -13.70 -1.60
N GLN A 117 7.29 -12.61 -1.63
CA GLN A 117 8.55 -12.57 -2.40
C GLN A 117 9.63 -13.49 -1.82
N SER A 118 9.60 -13.79 -0.52
CA SER A 118 10.51 -14.76 0.10
C SER A 118 10.08 -16.21 -0.11
N GLY A 119 8.85 -16.45 -0.57
CA GLY A 119 8.28 -17.79 -0.74
C GLY A 119 7.73 -18.42 0.53
N GLU A 120 7.59 -17.65 1.63
CA GLU A 120 7.02 -18.16 2.89
C GLU A 120 5.50 -18.35 2.79
N ILE A 121 4.82 -17.50 2.00
CA ILE A 121 3.42 -17.67 1.63
C ILE A 121 3.27 -17.78 0.12
N SER A 122 2.32 -18.58 -0.35
CA SER A 122 2.05 -18.77 -1.80
C SER A 122 1.03 -17.78 -2.35
N TYR A 123 0.29 -17.10 -1.49
CA TYR A 123 -0.69 -16.10 -1.89
C TYR A 123 -0.91 -15.06 -0.78
N SER A 124 -1.08 -13.80 -1.18
CA SER A 124 -1.62 -12.73 -0.32
C SER A 124 -2.61 -11.89 -1.11
N GLY A 125 -3.70 -11.50 -0.50
CA GLY A 125 -4.69 -10.64 -1.13
C GLY A 125 -5.63 -10.00 -0.12
N PHE A 126 -6.02 -8.77 -0.39
CA PHE A 126 -7.02 -8.02 0.36
C PHE A 126 -8.33 -7.99 -0.42
N ARG A 127 -9.44 -8.12 0.30
CA ARG A 127 -10.78 -7.92 -0.27
C ARG A 127 -11.75 -7.29 0.71
N LYS A 128 -12.70 -6.57 0.18
CA LYS A 128 -13.90 -6.14 0.89
C LYS A 128 -15.08 -6.79 0.18
N ASN A 129 -15.88 -7.56 0.91
CA ASN A 129 -16.98 -8.34 0.33
C ASN A 129 -18.04 -7.44 -0.30
N HIS A 130 -18.37 -6.34 0.39
CA HIS A 130 -19.26 -5.32 -0.12
C HIS A 130 -18.79 -3.93 0.33
N PRO A 131 -18.94 -2.87 -0.48
CA PRO A 131 -18.52 -1.51 -0.10
C PRO A 131 -19.12 -0.99 1.21
N HIS A 132 -20.31 -1.47 1.58
CA HIS A 132 -21.00 -1.07 2.81
C HIS A 132 -20.73 -1.99 4.01
N ASP A 133 -20.00 -3.11 3.81
CA ASP A 133 -19.58 -3.93 4.96
C ASP A 133 -18.58 -3.14 5.80
N PRO A 134 -18.72 -3.15 7.14
CA PRO A 134 -17.74 -2.50 8.00
C PRO A 134 -16.39 -3.21 7.96
N ASP A 135 -16.40 -4.53 7.79
CA ASP A 135 -15.24 -5.39 7.88
C ASP A 135 -14.58 -5.62 6.51
N SER A 136 -13.32 -6.00 6.55
CA SER A 136 -12.56 -6.43 5.39
C SER A 136 -11.81 -7.73 5.68
N VAL A 137 -11.26 -8.36 4.65
CA VAL A 137 -10.63 -9.66 4.77
C VAL A 137 -9.28 -9.64 4.07
N ILE A 138 -8.27 -10.14 4.77
CA ILE A 138 -6.98 -10.51 4.18
C ILE A 138 -6.96 -12.01 4.01
N ARG A 139 -6.65 -12.47 2.81
CA ARG A 139 -6.44 -13.87 2.50
C ARG A 139 -4.97 -14.15 2.33
N ILE A 140 -4.49 -15.17 3.01
CA ILE A 140 -3.14 -15.71 2.84
C ILE A 140 -3.24 -17.21 2.53
N ALA A 141 -2.29 -17.74 1.77
CA ALA A 141 -2.18 -19.17 1.54
C ALA A 141 -0.73 -19.63 1.67
N PHE A 142 -0.56 -20.91 1.94
CA PHE A 142 0.72 -21.57 2.13
C PHE A 142 0.84 -22.78 1.21
N ASP A 143 2.06 -23.15 0.86
CA ASP A 143 2.31 -24.41 0.14
C ASP A 143 2.24 -25.61 1.07
N GLU A 144 2.52 -25.42 2.36
CA GLU A 144 2.41 -26.45 3.38
C GLU A 144 0.94 -26.79 3.69
N SER A 145 0.65 -28.06 3.95
CA SER A 145 -0.73 -28.55 4.21
C SER A 145 -1.21 -28.33 5.63
N GLU A 146 -0.29 -28.29 6.58
CA GLU A 146 -0.60 -28.14 8.01
C GLU A 146 0.02 -26.84 8.53
N ILE A 147 -0.82 -25.83 8.74
CA ILE A 147 -0.42 -24.53 9.26
C ILE A 147 -1.10 -24.29 10.60
N GLU A 148 -0.30 -24.03 11.61
CA GLU A 148 -0.80 -23.60 12.90
C GLU A 148 -1.26 -22.12 12.83
N THR A 149 -2.39 -21.84 13.46
CA THR A 149 -2.95 -20.47 13.52
C THR A 149 -1.98 -19.48 14.18
N THR A 150 -1.15 -19.95 15.10
CA THR A 150 -0.07 -19.18 15.72
C THR A 150 0.94 -18.63 14.70
N LYS A 151 1.27 -19.37 13.64
CA LYS A 151 2.13 -18.88 12.55
C LYS A 151 1.48 -17.70 11.85
N ILE A 152 0.16 -17.76 11.60
CA ILE A 152 -0.62 -16.70 10.96
C ILE A 152 -0.63 -15.44 11.83
N TYR A 153 -0.90 -15.59 13.13
CA TYR A 153 -0.86 -14.47 14.07
C TYR A 153 0.50 -13.78 14.11
N ASN A 154 1.59 -14.54 14.14
CA ASN A 154 2.94 -14.00 14.14
C ASN A 154 3.25 -13.23 12.86
N ILE A 155 2.79 -13.71 11.70
CA ILE A 155 2.97 -13.03 10.41
C ILE A 155 2.21 -11.69 10.42
N ILE A 156 0.95 -11.67 10.84
CA ILE A 156 0.15 -10.44 10.87
C ILE A 156 0.68 -9.46 11.92
N ASP A 157 1.10 -9.94 13.09
CA ASP A 157 1.71 -9.11 14.13
C ASP A 157 2.97 -8.40 13.61
N ASN A 158 3.87 -9.14 12.94
CA ASN A 158 5.06 -8.57 12.32
C ASN A 158 4.72 -7.58 11.18
N CYS A 159 3.68 -7.87 10.39
CA CYS A 159 3.21 -6.91 9.38
C CYS A 159 2.75 -5.59 10.00
N CYS A 160 2.07 -5.66 11.14
CA CYS A 160 1.66 -4.47 11.89
C CYS A 160 2.89 -3.70 12.43
N ASP A 161 3.90 -4.39 12.95
CA ASP A 161 5.13 -3.74 13.45
C ASP A 161 5.86 -3.00 12.34
N ILE A 162 6.05 -3.62 11.19
CA ILE A 162 6.66 -2.98 10.02
C ILE A 162 5.84 -1.76 9.57
N GLY A 163 4.52 -1.89 9.51
CA GLY A 163 3.64 -0.77 9.20
C GLY A 163 3.79 0.38 10.20
N ILE A 164 3.84 0.09 11.49
CA ILE A 164 4.05 1.07 12.57
C ILE A 164 5.40 1.79 12.40
N GLU A 165 6.47 1.06 12.08
CA GLU A 165 7.79 1.65 11.85
C GLU A 165 7.80 2.60 10.65
N ILE A 166 7.19 2.20 9.52
CA ILE A 166 7.06 3.03 8.31
C ILE A 166 6.36 4.35 8.64
N TYR A 167 5.17 4.29 9.25
CA TYR A 167 4.40 5.51 9.53
C TYR A 167 5.01 6.38 10.63
N ASN A 168 5.72 5.80 11.59
CA ASN A 168 6.51 6.56 12.55
C ASN A 168 7.72 7.26 11.90
N SER A 169 8.35 6.63 10.90
CA SER A 169 9.42 7.27 10.13
C SER A 169 8.88 8.46 9.33
N ILE A 170 7.81 8.25 8.56
CA ILE A 170 7.14 9.33 7.80
C ILE A 170 6.79 10.51 8.72
N ARG A 171 6.23 10.22 9.91
CA ARG A 171 5.87 11.26 10.89
C ARG A 171 7.07 12.08 11.38
N LYS A 172 8.26 11.46 11.51
CA LYS A 172 9.48 12.15 11.91
C LYS A 172 10.04 13.05 10.82
N ASP A 173 9.90 12.62 9.57
CA ASP A 173 10.46 13.35 8.42
C ASP A 173 9.64 14.59 8.05
N ILE A 174 8.40 14.68 8.55
CA ILE A 174 7.57 15.88 8.35
C ILE A 174 8.06 17.00 9.28
N ILE A 175 8.69 18.01 8.71
CA ILE A 175 9.16 19.21 9.42
C ILE A 175 7.97 20.15 9.63
N ILE A 176 7.80 20.68 10.83
CA ILE A 176 6.85 21.75 11.12
C ILE A 176 7.65 23.04 11.10
N ASP A 177 7.46 23.88 10.07
CA ASP A 177 7.94 25.24 10.09
C ASP A 177 7.15 26.03 11.14
N VAL A 178 7.88 26.48 12.16
CA VAL A 178 7.34 27.21 13.32
C VAL A 178 7.09 28.66 12.96
#